data_4ae4f5b51a2efadbf9f7ad3f6b925d65
#
_entry.id   4ae4f5b51a2efadbf9f7ad3f6b925d65
#
_cell.length_a   1.000
_cell.length_b   1.000
_cell.length_c   1.000
_cell.angle_alpha   90.00
_cell.angle_beta   90.00
_cell.angle_gamma   90.00
#
_symmetry.space_group_name_H-M   'P 1'
#
loop_
_entity.id
_entity.type
_entity.pdbx_description
1 polymer ?
#
loop_
_entity_poly.entity_id
_entity_poly.type
_entity_poly.pdbx_seq_one_letter_code
_entity_poly.pdbx_strand_id
1 'polypeptide(L)'
;MAKEVLYSSTRGALGQIKASEAILRGLAPDGGLYVPDHIPHLEKSLREIAELDYRQTAYEVMKLLLTDYTEDELKYCISHAYDSKFDTDEIAPLAYADGAYYLELYHGATIAFKDMALSILPYLMTTAAKKNNVKNEIVILTATSGDTGKAALAGFADVPGTRIIVFYPKHGVSPIQEQQMVTQKGDNTCVIGIEGNFDDAQTGVKKIFTDKELAKELDAKGFQFSSANSINIGRLVPQIVYYVYSYAKLLKEEKIAEGDPINVVVPTGNFGNILAAYYAKNMGVPIAKLICASNSNKVLFDFFQTGEYDRNRDFILTSSPSMDILISSNLERLIYHIAGDNADRDAEYMKQLTQNGKYEITDEMREKLVDFFGGFATEEETFETIKKVFDKTGYLMDTHTAVASAVYSKYVETTGDKTVSVIASTASPFKFTRSVMKALGKNDEGKDDFALADELSAVSGVEIPEAVSSIRTAEIRHKKVVDKSRMLDAVMEFLA
;
A
#
# COMPACT_ATOMS: atom_id res chain seq x y z
N MET A 1 -26.16 -13.63 -14.25
CA MET A 1 -25.78 -12.59 -13.28
C MET A 1 -24.58 -13.13 -12.50
N ALA A 2 -23.50 -12.38 -12.38
CA ALA A 2 -22.38 -12.77 -11.51
C ALA A 2 -22.91 -13.00 -10.08
N LYS A 3 -22.34 -13.98 -9.37
CA LYS A 3 -22.68 -14.26 -7.98
C LYS A 3 -22.30 -13.06 -7.14
N GLU A 4 -23.18 -12.59 -6.25
CA GLU A 4 -22.87 -11.53 -5.29
C GLU A 4 -21.69 -11.95 -4.41
N VAL A 5 -20.69 -11.08 -4.25
CA VAL A 5 -19.55 -11.28 -3.36
C VAL A 5 -19.86 -10.62 -2.03
N LEU A 6 -19.86 -11.43 -0.97
CA LEU A 6 -20.04 -10.98 0.40
C LEU A 6 -18.72 -11.08 1.18
N TYR A 7 -18.61 -10.31 2.22
CA TYR A 7 -17.38 -10.19 3.01
C TYR A 7 -17.58 -10.71 4.43
N SER A 8 -16.63 -11.51 4.89
CA SER A 8 -16.58 -12.07 6.25
C SER A 8 -15.34 -11.58 6.98
N SER A 9 -15.36 -11.60 8.31
CA SER A 9 -14.15 -11.41 9.12
C SER A 9 -13.28 -12.66 9.06
N THR A 10 -11.95 -12.47 8.94
CA THR A 10 -10.97 -13.56 9.07
C THR A 10 -11.06 -14.30 10.41
N ARG A 11 -11.64 -13.68 11.45
CA ARG A 11 -11.79 -14.25 12.82
C ARG A 11 -13.22 -14.67 13.17
N GLY A 12 -14.17 -14.50 12.25
CA GLY A 12 -15.49 -15.15 12.30
C GLY A 12 -16.58 -14.51 13.15
N ALA A 13 -16.37 -13.35 13.78
CA ALA A 13 -17.31 -12.79 14.77
C ALA A 13 -18.61 -12.21 14.19
N LEU A 14 -18.77 -12.12 12.88
CA LEU A 14 -19.97 -11.57 12.25
C LEU A 14 -20.39 -12.40 11.05
N GLY A 15 -21.69 -12.34 10.75
CA GLY A 15 -22.19 -12.81 9.47
C GLY A 15 -21.60 -12.04 8.29
N GLN A 16 -21.96 -12.47 7.08
CA GLN A 16 -21.51 -11.84 5.84
C GLN A 16 -22.12 -10.44 5.68
N ILE A 17 -21.32 -9.51 5.19
CA ILE A 17 -21.72 -8.12 4.89
C ILE A 17 -21.38 -7.77 3.44
N LYS A 18 -21.94 -6.68 2.93
CA LYS A 18 -21.66 -6.18 1.58
C LYS A 18 -20.31 -5.47 1.51
N ALA A 19 -19.75 -5.34 0.31
CA ALA A 19 -18.46 -4.66 0.08
C ALA A 19 -18.48 -3.22 0.59
N SER A 20 -19.54 -2.46 0.32
CA SER A 20 -19.67 -1.08 0.81
C SER A 20 -19.61 -0.97 2.32
N GLU A 21 -20.26 -1.89 3.03
CA GLU A 21 -20.23 -1.93 4.49
C GLU A 21 -18.83 -2.31 5.02
N ALA A 22 -18.16 -3.28 4.38
CA ALA A 22 -16.80 -3.69 4.73
C ALA A 22 -15.78 -2.54 4.54
N ILE A 23 -15.88 -1.78 3.45
CA ILE A 23 -15.05 -0.61 3.18
C ILE A 23 -15.31 0.49 4.22
N LEU A 24 -16.56 0.75 4.54
CA LEU A 24 -16.94 1.81 5.48
C LEU A 24 -16.48 1.50 6.90
N ARG A 25 -16.57 0.24 7.34
CA ARG A 25 -16.08 -0.22 8.63
C ARG A 25 -14.55 -0.28 8.70
N GLY A 26 -13.90 -0.69 7.61
CA GLY A 26 -12.45 -0.81 7.49
C GLY A 26 -11.85 -1.99 8.25
N LEU A 27 -12.34 -2.29 9.45
CA LEU A 27 -11.91 -3.39 10.32
C LEU A 27 -13.14 -4.06 10.93
N ALA A 28 -13.10 -5.39 11.09
CA ALA A 28 -14.17 -6.11 11.74
C ALA A 28 -14.17 -5.89 13.26
N PRO A 29 -15.35 -5.95 13.95
CA PRO A 29 -15.45 -5.70 15.39
C PRO A 29 -14.65 -6.65 16.28
N ASP A 30 -14.33 -7.84 15.78
CA ASP A 30 -13.47 -8.84 16.44
C ASP A 30 -11.97 -8.57 16.23
N GLY A 31 -11.64 -7.52 15.49
CA GLY A 31 -10.27 -7.17 15.09
C GLY A 31 -9.74 -7.95 13.89
N GLY A 32 -10.57 -8.82 13.28
CA GLY A 32 -10.27 -9.51 12.04
C GLY A 32 -10.36 -8.63 10.82
N LEU A 33 -9.82 -9.09 9.71
CA LEU A 33 -9.82 -8.39 8.43
C LEU A 33 -10.95 -8.90 7.53
N TYR A 34 -11.56 -7.99 6.75
CA TYR A 34 -12.57 -8.41 5.79
C TYR A 34 -11.94 -9.10 4.58
N VAL A 35 -12.50 -10.28 4.24
CA VAL A 35 -12.16 -11.08 3.06
C VAL A 35 -13.43 -11.41 2.27
N PRO A 36 -13.36 -11.49 0.94
CA PRO A 36 -14.50 -11.95 0.14
C PRO A 36 -14.78 -13.44 0.39
N ASP A 37 -16.03 -13.85 0.34
CA ASP A 37 -16.47 -15.25 0.50
C ASP A 37 -15.98 -16.15 -0.65
N HIS A 38 -15.58 -15.56 -1.76
CA HIS A 38 -14.86 -16.21 -2.86
C HIS A 38 -14.14 -15.15 -3.69
N ILE A 39 -13.06 -15.56 -4.35
CA ILE A 39 -12.35 -14.71 -5.33
C ILE A 39 -12.93 -15.03 -6.71
N PRO A 40 -13.64 -14.07 -7.36
CA PRO A 40 -14.25 -14.30 -8.66
C PRO A 40 -13.19 -14.36 -9.77
N HIS A 41 -13.46 -15.11 -10.84
CA HIS A 41 -12.65 -15.08 -12.05
C HIS A 41 -12.97 -13.85 -12.90
N LEU A 42 -11.97 -13.37 -13.66
CA LEU A 42 -12.16 -12.33 -14.68
C LEU A 42 -13.22 -12.79 -15.70
N GLU A 43 -14.16 -11.92 -16.02
CA GLU A 43 -15.20 -12.21 -17.02
C GLU A 43 -14.69 -12.04 -18.46
N LYS A 44 -13.79 -11.05 -18.67
CA LYS A 44 -13.12 -10.83 -19.95
C LYS A 44 -11.84 -11.65 -20.01
N SER A 45 -11.52 -12.14 -21.20
CA SER A 45 -10.19 -12.70 -21.49
C SER A 45 -9.10 -11.63 -21.32
N LEU A 46 -7.89 -12.07 -21.04
CA LEU A 46 -6.76 -11.14 -20.89
C LEU A 46 -6.44 -10.39 -22.20
N ARG A 47 -6.79 -10.95 -23.38
CA ARG A 47 -6.73 -10.23 -24.66
C ARG A 47 -7.74 -9.10 -24.74
N GLU A 48 -8.98 -9.32 -24.31
CA GLU A 48 -9.97 -8.25 -24.28
C GLU A 48 -9.55 -7.14 -23.29
N ILE A 49 -8.96 -7.50 -22.16
CA ILE A 49 -8.42 -6.53 -21.18
C ILE A 49 -7.23 -5.78 -21.78
N ALA A 50 -6.41 -6.39 -22.60
CA ALA A 50 -5.26 -5.75 -23.27
C ALA A 50 -5.65 -4.58 -24.18
N GLU A 51 -6.90 -4.53 -24.65
CA GLU A 51 -7.41 -3.41 -25.43
C GLU A 51 -7.97 -2.25 -24.58
N LEU A 52 -8.03 -2.43 -23.27
CA LEU A 52 -8.55 -1.44 -22.32
C LEU A 52 -7.45 -0.52 -21.79
N ASP A 53 -7.81 0.70 -21.44
CA ASP A 53 -6.97 1.57 -20.63
C ASP A 53 -7.01 1.16 -19.15
N TYR A 54 -6.21 1.85 -18.32
CA TYR A 54 -6.14 1.55 -16.89
C TYR A 54 -7.50 1.72 -16.18
N ARG A 55 -8.26 2.77 -16.49
CA ARG A 55 -9.56 3.07 -15.85
C ARG A 55 -10.61 2.03 -16.25
N GLN A 56 -10.61 1.61 -17.50
CA GLN A 56 -11.49 0.56 -18.00
C GLN A 56 -11.13 -0.80 -17.36
N THR A 57 -9.84 -1.11 -17.24
CA THR A 57 -9.37 -2.32 -16.54
C THR A 57 -9.78 -2.27 -15.07
N ALA A 58 -9.66 -1.11 -14.41
CA ALA A 58 -10.09 -0.92 -13.03
C ALA A 58 -11.58 -1.24 -12.85
N TYR A 59 -12.43 -0.80 -13.75
CA TYR A 59 -13.85 -1.13 -13.71
C TYR A 59 -14.09 -2.63 -13.86
N GLU A 60 -13.47 -3.29 -14.85
CA GLU A 60 -13.65 -4.73 -15.08
C GLU A 60 -13.21 -5.59 -13.90
N VAL A 61 -12.15 -5.19 -13.18
CA VAL A 61 -11.67 -5.90 -11.98
C VAL A 61 -12.54 -5.59 -10.76
N MET A 62 -12.79 -4.30 -10.49
CA MET A 62 -13.43 -3.89 -9.25
C MET A 62 -14.91 -4.25 -9.19
N LYS A 63 -15.64 -4.26 -10.33
CA LYS A 63 -17.06 -4.68 -10.38
C LYS A 63 -17.27 -6.11 -9.90
N LEU A 64 -16.26 -6.98 -10.03
CA LEU A 64 -16.33 -8.38 -9.63
C LEU A 64 -16.23 -8.56 -8.11
N LEU A 65 -15.57 -7.64 -7.42
CA LEU A 65 -15.34 -7.69 -5.97
C LEU A 65 -16.27 -6.72 -5.20
N LEU A 66 -16.65 -5.61 -5.83
CA LEU A 66 -17.52 -4.59 -5.22
C LEU A 66 -18.93 -4.68 -5.81
N THR A 67 -19.55 -5.87 -5.70
CA THR A 67 -20.77 -6.23 -6.41
C THR A 67 -22.02 -5.46 -6.00
N ASP A 68 -22.01 -4.79 -4.87
CA ASP A 68 -23.09 -3.91 -4.44
C ASP A 68 -22.95 -2.45 -4.90
N TYR A 69 -21.82 -2.08 -5.56
CA TYR A 69 -21.69 -0.80 -6.25
C TYR A 69 -22.28 -0.92 -7.65
N THR A 70 -23.02 0.10 -8.07
CA THR A 70 -23.49 0.17 -9.46
C THR A 70 -22.36 0.56 -10.41
N GLU A 71 -22.58 0.35 -11.72
CA GLU A 71 -21.64 0.74 -12.76
C GLU A 71 -21.29 2.24 -12.70
N ASP A 72 -22.32 3.09 -12.55
CA ASP A 72 -22.12 4.54 -12.47
C ASP A 72 -21.34 4.96 -11.21
N GLU A 73 -21.60 4.30 -10.07
CA GLU A 73 -20.86 4.55 -8.83
C GLU A 73 -19.39 4.18 -8.96
N LEU A 74 -19.08 3.02 -9.55
CA LEU A 74 -17.69 2.59 -9.76
C LEU A 74 -16.98 3.50 -10.77
N LYS A 75 -17.62 3.83 -11.89
CA LYS A 75 -17.05 4.74 -12.89
C LYS A 75 -16.81 6.14 -12.30
N TYR A 76 -17.71 6.62 -11.44
CA TYR A 76 -17.52 7.86 -10.71
C TYR A 76 -16.26 7.78 -9.81
N CYS A 77 -16.13 6.75 -8.99
CA CYS A 77 -14.98 6.57 -8.11
C CYS A 77 -13.66 6.49 -8.92
N ILE A 78 -13.64 5.70 -9.98
CA ILE A 78 -12.47 5.48 -10.83
C ILE A 78 -12.03 6.76 -11.54
N SER A 79 -12.96 7.51 -12.13
CA SER A 79 -12.66 8.74 -12.89
C SER A 79 -12.14 9.88 -12.00
N HIS A 80 -12.58 9.94 -10.74
CA HIS A 80 -12.09 10.94 -9.79
C HIS A 80 -10.79 10.54 -9.10
N ALA A 81 -10.46 9.26 -9.09
CA ALA A 81 -9.23 8.74 -8.52
C ALA A 81 -8.04 8.83 -9.48
N TYR A 82 -8.23 8.33 -10.70
CA TYR A 82 -7.17 8.18 -11.71
C TYR A 82 -7.33 9.26 -12.79
N ASP A 83 -7.08 10.49 -12.41
CA ASP A 83 -7.18 11.70 -13.24
C ASP A 83 -5.81 12.37 -13.44
N SER A 84 -5.79 13.65 -13.71
CA SER A 84 -4.58 14.46 -13.89
C SER A 84 -3.67 14.58 -12.65
N LYS A 85 -4.03 13.96 -11.52
CA LYS A 85 -3.13 13.79 -10.36
C LYS A 85 -2.00 12.79 -10.64
N PHE A 86 -2.17 11.96 -11.68
CA PHE A 86 -1.11 11.08 -12.18
C PHE A 86 -0.40 11.78 -13.35
N ASP A 87 0.93 11.74 -13.33
CA ASP A 87 1.77 12.42 -14.33
C ASP A 87 1.89 11.64 -15.65
N THR A 88 1.23 10.49 -15.78
CA THR A 88 1.12 9.69 -16.99
C THR A 88 -0.28 9.16 -17.22
N ASP A 89 -0.72 9.14 -18.48
CA ASP A 89 -2.03 8.59 -18.88
C ASP A 89 -2.12 7.07 -18.66
N GLU A 90 -0.98 6.38 -18.63
CA GLU A 90 -0.93 4.93 -18.39
C GLU A 90 -1.18 4.56 -16.94
N ILE A 91 -1.08 5.50 -16.01
CA ILE A 91 -1.26 5.35 -14.55
C ILE A 91 -0.22 4.43 -13.90
N ALA A 92 0.05 3.26 -14.48
CA ALA A 92 1.00 2.26 -14.02
C ALA A 92 1.82 1.70 -15.21
N PRO A 93 2.76 2.49 -15.76
CA PRO A 93 3.58 2.07 -16.89
C PRO A 93 4.57 0.95 -16.51
N LEU A 94 5.06 0.26 -17.54
CA LEU A 94 6.11 -0.75 -17.44
C LEU A 94 7.41 -0.23 -18.06
N ALA A 95 8.49 -0.24 -17.30
CA ALA A 95 9.84 0.03 -17.78
C ALA A 95 10.65 -1.28 -17.81
N TYR A 96 11.39 -1.54 -18.89
CA TYR A 96 12.26 -2.72 -18.97
C TYR A 96 13.70 -2.36 -18.61
N ALA A 97 14.26 -3.01 -17.61
CA ALA A 97 15.65 -2.84 -17.23
C ALA A 97 16.21 -4.12 -16.58
N ASP A 98 17.49 -4.39 -16.78
CA ASP A 98 18.25 -5.50 -16.17
C ASP A 98 17.54 -6.88 -16.18
N GLY A 99 16.80 -7.17 -17.27
CA GLY A 99 16.16 -8.48 -17.46
C GLY A 99 14.76 -8.63 -16.84
N ALA A 100 14.20 -7.58 -16.27
CA ALA A 100 12.84 -7.56 -15.71
C ALA A 100 12.03 -6.34 -16.15
N TYR A 101 10.72 -6.42 -16.01
CA TYR A 101 9.81 -5.28 -16.18
C TYR A 101 9.53 -4.67 -14.82
N TYR A 102 9.75 -3.35 -14.70
CA TYR A 102 9.43 -2.58 -13.50
C TYR A 102 8.06 -1.94 -13.68
N LEU A 103 7.10 -2.38 -12.86
CA LEU A 103 5.76 -1.80 -12.80
C LEU A 103 5.82 -0.55 -11.94
N GLU A 104 5.84 0.61 -12.58
CA GLU A 104 6.00 1.90 -11.91
C GLU A 104 4.68 2.38 -11.31
N LEU A 105 4.55 2.25 -9.99
CA LEU A 105 3.34 2.55 -9.23
C LEU A 105 3.41 3.92 -8.53
N TYR A 106 4.33 4.78 -8.93
CA TYR A 106 4.66 6.03 -8.23
C TYR A 106 4.35 7.31 -9.03
N HIS A 107 3.51 7.22 -10.04
CA HIS A 107 3.12 8.36 -10.88
C HIS A 107 2.00 9.22 -10.30
N GLY A 108 1.52 8.92 -9.10
CA GLY A 108 0.48 9.69 -8.41
C GLY A 108 1.02 10.87 -7.61
N ALA A 109 0.09 11.61 -6.99
CA ALA A 109 0.33 12.88 -6.30
C ALA A 109 1.39 12.85 -5.19
N THR A 110 1.72 11.69 -4.63
CA THR A 110 2.72 11.56 -3.57
C THR A 110 3.91 10.70 -3.95
N ILE A 111 3.99 10.36 -5.24
CA ILE A 111 5.08 9.60 -5.85
C ILE A 111 5.39 8.26 -5.14
N ALA A 112 4.33 7.56 -4.71
CA ALA A 112 4.42 6.22 -4.11
C ALA A 112 3.18 5.38 -4.46
N PHE A 113 3.32 4.05 -4.50
CA PHE A 113 2.25 3.10 -4.85
C PHE A 113 0.98 3.23 -4.01
N LYS A 114 1.09 3.85 -2.83
CA LYS A 114 -0.05 4.08 -1.93
C LYS A 114 -1.11 4.96 -2.58
N ASP A 115 -0.73 5.81 -3.52
CA ASP A 115 -1.64 6.65 -4.30
C ASP A 115 -2.62 5.79 -5.12
N MET A 116 -2.19 4.61 -5.61
CA MET A 116 -3.03 3.72 -6.41
C MET A 116 -4.32 3.31 -5.69
N ALA A 117 -4.28 3.22 -4.37
CA ALA A 117 -5.44 2.86 -3.55
C ALA A 117 -6.01 4.03 -2.74
N LEU A 118 -5.16 4.96 -2.29
CA LEU A 118 -5.62 6.10 -1.47
C LEU A 118 -6.28 7.20 -2.30
N SER A 119 -6.04 7.28 -3.61
CA SER A 119 -6.77 8.19 -4.50
C SER A 119 -8.23 7.77 -4.70
N ILE A 120 -8.55 6.48 -4.67
CA ILE A 120 -9.91 5.99 -4.89
C ILE A 120 -10.69 5.76 -3.58
N LEU A 121 -10.00 5.43 -2.49
CA LEU A 121 -10.63 5.08 -1.22
C LEU A 121 -11.66 6.10 -0.72
N PRO A 122 -11.40 7.43 -0.74
CA PRO A 122 -12.38 8.40 -0.28
C PRO A 122 -13.69 8.37 -1.08
N TYR A 123 -13.62 8.17 -2.39
CA TYR A 123 -14.81 8.06 -3.24
C TYR A 123 -15.56 6.75 -3.00
N LEU A 124 -14.85 5.64 -2.79
CA LEU A 124 -15.48 4.39 -2.36
C LEU A 124 -16.17 4.53 -1.01
N MET A 125 -15.52 5.19 -0.04
CA MET A 125 -16.09 5.41 1.31
C MET A 125 -17.31 6.31 1.29
N THR A 126 -17.27 7.43 0.57
CA THR A 126 -18.41 8.36 0.49
C THR A 126 -19.59 7.75 -0.26
N THR A 127 -19.33 6.95 -1.30
CA THR A 127 -20.35 6.16 -1.97
C THR A 127 -20.93 5.10 -1.03
N ALA A 128 -20.08 4.39 -0.28
CA ALA A 128 -20.50 3.42 0.73
C ALA A 128 -21.38 4.06 1.81
N ALA A 129 -21.01 5.25 2.30
CA ALA A 129 -21.81 5.99 3.29
C ALA A 129 -23.23 6.27 2.78
N LYS A 130 -23.35 6.76 1.54
CA LYS A 130 -24.65 6.99 0.89
C LYS A 130 -25.48 5.71 0.78
N LYS A 131 -24.86 4.61 0.35
CA LYS A 131 -25.52 3.29 0.20
C LYS A 131 -26.03 2.73 1.53
N ASN A 132 -25.28 2.94 2.60
CA ASN A 132 -25.60 2.47 3.94
C ASN A 132 -26.39 3.50 4.78
N ASN A 133 -26.91 4.57 4.15
CA ASN A 133 -27.68 5.63 4.80
C ASN A 133 -26.94 6.32 5.96
N VAL A 134 -25.62 6.31 5.95
CA VAL A 134 -24.77 7.03 6.91
C VAL A 134 -24.79 8.51 6.56
N LYS A 135 -25.19 9.35 7.52
CA LYS A 135 -25.27 10.80 7.36
C LYS A 135 -24.06 11.53 7.94
N ASN A 136 -23.32 10.86 8.78
CA ASN A 136 -22.15 11.41 9.46
C ASN A 136 -21.02 11.66 8.46
N GLU A 137 -20.30 12.75 8.66
CA GLU A 137 -19.05 13.02 7.96
C GLU A 137 -17.99 12.02 8.41
N ILE A 138 -17.27 11.43 7.46
CA ILE A 138 -16.24 10.41 7.74
C ILE A 138 -14.96 11.11 8.17
N VAL A 139 -14.49 10.83 9.36
CA VAL A 139 -13.22 11.35 9.87
C VAL A 139 -12.15 10.27 9.82
N ILE A 140 -11.15 10.48 8.98
CA ILE A 140 -9.96 9.64 8.94
C ILE A 140 -8.95 10.16 9.95
N LEU A 141 -8.58 9.30 10.88
CA LEU A 141 -7.57 9.58 11.89
C LEU A 141 -6.40 8.63 11.71
N THR A 142 -5.19 9.15 11.50
CA THR A 142 -4.02 8.31 11.28
C THR A 142 -2.76 8.90 11.91
N ALA A 143 -1.86 8.01 12.31
CA ALA A 143 -0.47 8.32 12.61
C ALA A 143 0.41 7.87 11.46
N THR A 144 1.44 8.63 11.14
CA THR A 144 2.35 8.32 10.04
C THR A 144 3.81 8.55 10.38
N SER A 145 4.66 7.72 9.83
CA SER A 145 6.11 7.96 9.74
C SER A 145 6.51 8.65 8.41
N GLY A 146 5.52 9.12 7.62
CA GLY A 146 5.74 9.86 6.37
C GLY A 146 4.77 9.47 5.25
N ASP A 147 5.01 8.38 4.53
CA ASP A 147 4.36 8.06 3.25
C ASP A 147 2.84 7.85 3.29
N THR A 148 2.36 7.04 4.24
CA THR A 148 0.92 6.68 4.28
C THR A 148 0.06 7.88 4.63
N GLY A 149 0.51 8.69 5.59
CA GLY A 149 -0.22 9.90 5.99
C GLY A 149 -0.29 10.91 4.86
N LYS A 150 0.82 11.12 4.14
CA LYS A 150 0.83 12.03 2.99
C LYS A 150 -0.07 11.55 1.86
N ALA A 151 -0.03 10.27 1.52
CA ALA A 151 -0.89 9.72 0.47
C ALA A 151 -2.38 9.77 0.86
N ALA A 152 -2.71 9.53 2.14
CA ALA A 152 -4.07 9.72 2.65
C ALA A 152 -4.50 11.19 2.60
N LEU A 153 -3.64 12.12 3.04
CA LEU A 153 -3.93 13.57 2.93
C LEU A 153 -4.25 13.99 1.50
N ALA A 154 -3.42 13.58 0.54
CA ALA A 154 -3.62 13.92 -0.86
C ALA A 154 -4.89 13.29 -1.45
N GLY A 155 -5.20 12.04 -1.08
CA GLY A 155 -6.38 11.33 -1.57
C GLY A 155 -7.69 11.88 -1.01
N PHE A 156 -7.72 12.28 0.27
CA PHE A 156 -8.91 12.80 0.94
C PHE A 156 -9.10 14.32 0.83
N ALA A 157 -8.09 15.05 0.33
CA ALA A 157 -8.16 16.49 0.21
C ALA A 157 -9.37 16.94 -0.62
N ASP A 158 -10.19 17.81 -0.03
CA ASP A 158 -11.39 18.41 -0.64
C ASP A 158 -12.44 17.39 -1.13
N VAL A 159 -12.40 16.13 -0.65
CA VAL A 159 -13.46 15.16 -0.93
C VAL A 159 -14.66 15.42 -0.01
N PRO A 160 -15.83 15.81 -0.55
CA PRO A 160 -16.98 16.14 0.28
C PRO A 160 -17.45 14.98 1.16
N GLY A 161 -17.81 15.28 2.41
CA GLY A 161 -18.27 14.28 3.38
C GLY A 161 -17.13 13.56 4.08
N THR A 162 -15.89 14.05 3.95
CA THR A 162 -14.72 13.50 4.65
C THR A 162 -13.91 14.59 5.34
N ARG A 163 -13.26 14.22 6.44
CA ARG A 163 -12.18 14.98 7.08
C ARG A 163 -11.01 14.06 7.34
N ILE A 164 -9.80 14.60 7.28
CA ILE A 164 -8.61 13.82 7.58
C ILE A 164 -7.69 14.54 8.55
N ILE A 165 -7.27 13.81 9.60
CA ILE A 165 -6.35 14.28 10.63
C ILE A 165 -5.15 13.34 10.64
N VAL A 166 -3.96 13.89 10.43
CA VAL A 166 -2.70 13.16 10.42
C VAL A 166 -1.79 13.64 11.52
N PHE A 167 -1.39 12.72 12.38
CA PHE A 167 -0.35 12.94 13.37
C PHE A 167 0.99 12.41 12.90
N TYR A 168 2.06 13.18 13.07
CA TYR A 168 3.42 12.74 12.76
C TYR A 168 4.40 13.15 13.86
N PRO A 169 5.46 12.38 14.13
CA PRO A 169 6.52 12.78 15.07
C PRO A 169 7.33 13.93 14.46
N LYS A 170 7.38 15.07 15.15
CA LYS A 170 8.00 16.32 14.64
C LYS A 170 9.45 16.14 14.18
N HIS A 171 10.18 15.22 14.79
CA HIS A 171 11.59 14.93 14.49
C HIS A 171 11.81 13.52 13.93
N GLY A 172 10.75 12.84 13.47
CA GLY A 172 10.78 11.45 13.05
C GLY A 172 10.45 11.19 11.56
N VAL A 173 10.42 12.24 10.73
CA VAL A 173 10.16 12.15 9.28
C VAL A 173 11.25 12.91 8.51
N SER A 174 11.47 12.57 7.24
CA SER A 174 12.42 13.33 6.41
C SER A 174 11.91 14.75 6.12
N PRO A 175 12.82 15.72 5.84
CA PRO A 175 12.41 17.08 5.50
C PRO A 175 11.43 17.16 4.31
N ILE A 176 11.63 16.36 3.26
CA ILE A 176 10.70 16.30 2.12
C ILE A 176 9.35 15.75 2.57
N GLN A 177 9.31 14.68 3.36
CA GLN A 177 8.06 14.12 3.85
C GLN A 177 7.31 15.10 4.77
N GLU A 178 8.02 15.78 5.67
CA GLU A 178 7.42 16.83 6.50
C GLU A 178 6.85 17.94 5.62
N GLN A 179 7.66 18.47 4.70
CA GLN A 179 7.23 19.53 3.81
C GLN A 179 6.00 19.14 2.99
N GLN A 180 5.97 17.92 2.46
CA GLN A 180 4.80 17.39 1.76
C GLN A 180 3.54 17.40 2.62
N MET A 181 3.63 17.12 3.92
CA MET A 181 2.47 17.12 4.83
C MET A 181 2.06 18.52 5.25
N VAL A 182 3.01 19.35 5.72
CA VAL A 182 2.68 20.66 6.27
C VAL A 182 2.24 21.70 5.23
N THR A 183 2.51 21.44 3.95
CA THR A 183 2.05 22.27 2.82
C THR A 183 0.77 21.74 2.17
N GLN A 184 0.21 20.61 2.65
CA GLN A 184 -0.99 20.01 2.07
C GLN A 184 -2.13 21.01 1.99
N LYS A 185 -2.75 21.14 0.82
CA LYS A 185 -3.96 21.92 0.58
C LYS A 185 -5.20 21.08 0.89
N GLY A 186 -6.32 21.75 1.10
CA GLY A 186 -7.63 21.15 1.34
C GLY A 186 -8.23 21.63 2.67
N ASP A 187 -9.46 22.12 2.63
CA ASP A 187 -10.12 22.70 3.81
C ASP A 187 -10.56 21.63 4.82
N ASN A 188 -10.62 20.37 4.39
CA ASN A 188 -10.95 19.21 5.20
C ASN A 188 -9.71 18.47 5.73
N THR A 189 -8.50 19.03 5.55
CA THR A 189 -7.24 18.39 5.96
C THR A 189 -6.66 19.04 7.21
N CYS A 190 -6.09 18.22 8.12
CA CYS A 190 -5.40 18.69 9.32
C CYS A 190 -4.14 17.85 9.56
N VAL A 191 -3.01 18.53 9.70
CA VAL A 191 -1.72 17.88 10.01
C VAL A 191 -1.19 18.44 11.31
N ILE A 192 -0.81 17.55 12.23
CA ILE A 192 -0.39 17.91 13.58
C ILE A 192 0.90 17.18 13.90
N GLY A 193 1.96 17.96 14.15
CA GLY A 193 3.20 17.43 14.74
C GLY A 193 2.98 17.07 16.20
N ILE A 194 3.62 16.00 16.67
CA ILE A 194 3.65 15.70 18.11
C ILE A 194 5.08 15.75 18.64
N GLU A 195 5.21 16.23 19.87
CA GLU A 195 6.43 16.03 20.68
C GLU A 195 6.40 14.59 21.21
N GLY A 196 7.08 13.70 20.49
CA GLY A 196 7.12 12.26 20.74
C GLY A 196 7.65 11.51 19.52
N ASN A 197 7.64 10.19 19.62
CA ASN A 197 8.02 9.30 18.53
C ASN A 197 6.80 8.72 17.77
N PHE A 198 7.05 7.87 16.78
CA PHE A 198 5.99 7.27 15.98
C PHE A 198 5.07 6.34 16.81
N ASP A 199 5.62 5.60 17.77
CA ASP A 199 4.83 4.73 18.67
C ASP A 199 3.90 5.54 19.57
N ASP A 200 4.35 6.72 20.03
CA ASP A 200 3.51 7.67 20.76
C ASP A 200 2.32 8.13 19.90
N ALA A 201 2.59 8.48 18.63
CA ALA A 201 1.54 8.89 17.69
C ALA A 201 0.54 7.76 17.44
N GLN A 202 1.01 6.55 17.18
CA GLN A 202 0.15 5.37 16.96
C GLN A 202 -0.69 5.03 18.19
N THR A 203 -0.07 5.07 19.37
CA THR A 203 -0.76 4.78 20.64
C THR A 203 -1.85 5.82 20.90
N GLY A 204 -1.56 7.10 20.68
CA GLY A 204 -2.53 8.18 20.81
C GLY A 204 -3.71 8.02 19.86
N VAL A 205 -3.45 7.79 18.57
CA VAL A 205 -4.49 7.54 17.56
C VAL A 205 -5.33 6.32 17.93
N LYS A 206 -4.70 5.21 18.32
CA LYS A 206 -5.42 3.99 18.74
C LYS A 206 -6.33 4.25 19.93
N LYS A 207 -5.84 4.97 20.94
CA LYS A 207 -6.63 5.32 22.13
C LYS A 207 -7.86 6.15 21.76
N ILE A 208 -7.70 7.18 20.92
CA ILE A 208 -8.79 8.03 20.44
C ILE A 208 -9.80 7.21 19.64
N PHE A 209 -9.32 6.38 18.71
CA PHE A 209 -10.14 5.57 17.82
C PHE A 209 -10.99 4.51 18.53
N THR A 210 -10.49 3.98 19.66
CA THR A 210 -11.16 2.92 20.43
C THR A 210 -12.01 3.43 21.60
N ASP A 211 -12.07 4.75 21.82
CA ASP A 211 -12.86 5.36 22.89
C ASP A 211 -14.35 5.39 22.50
N LYS A 212 -15.14 4.56 23.19
CA LYS A 212 -16.58 4.41 22.91
C LYS A 212 -17.41 5.61 23.31
N GLU A 213 -17.03 6.34 24.36
CA GLU A 213 -17.76 7.54 24.77
C GLU A 213 -17.50 8.69 23.82
N LEU A 214 -16.25 8.84 23.38
CA LEU A 214 -15.89 9.79 22.33
C LEU A 214 -16.62 9.47 21.01
N ALA A 215 -16.72 8.20 20.64
CA ALA A 215 -17.44 7.79 19.43
C ALA A 215 -18.92 8.20 19.50
N LYS A 216 -19.59 8.09 20.64
CA LYS A 216 -20.97 8.58 20.84
C LYS A 216 -21.09 10.11 20.77
N GLU A 217 -20.12 10.81 21.36
CA GLU A 217 -20.07 12.27 21.30
C GLU A 217 -19.92 12.76 19.86
N LEU A 218 -19.03 12.14 19.08
CA LEU A 218 -18.82 12.47 17.68
C LEU A 218 -20.05 12.15 16.82
N ASP A 219 -20.68 11.00 17.05
CA ASP A 219 -21.91 10.61 16.36
C ASP A 219 -23.01 11.67 16.59
N ALA A 220 -23.20 12.13 17.82
CA ALA A 220 -24.15 13.20 18.13
C ALA A 220 -23.81 14.54 17.46
N LYS A 221 -22.55 14.78 17.08
CA LYS A 221 -22.07 15.95 16.33
C LYS A 221 -22.07 15.72 14.80
N GLY A 222 -22.49 14.58 14.33
CA GLY A 222 -22.53 14.23 12.90
C GLY A 222 -21.19 13.74 12.33
N PHE A 223 -20.30 13.20 13.16
CA PHE A 223 -19.02 12.65 12.74
C PHE A 223 -18.90 11.15 13.09
N GLN A 224 -18.16 10.43 12.28
CA GLN A 224 -17.75 9.06 12.62
C GLN A 224 -16.31 8.79 12.18
N PHE A 225 -15.54 8.09 13.01
CA PHE A 225 -14.22 7.63 12.61
C PHE A 225 -14.29 6.49 11.61
N SER A 226 -13.34 6.49 10.68
CA SER A 226 -13.03 5.36 9.80
C SER A 226 -11.53 5.26 9.56
N SER A 227 -11.09 4.13 9.00
CA SER A 227 -9.68 3.83 8.82
C SER A 227 -9.29 3.80 7.34
N ALA A 228 -8.27 4.56 6.98
CA ALA A 228 -7.59 4.49 5.68
C ALA A 228 -6.33 3.61 5.71
N ASN A 229 -6.15 2.77 6.73
CA ASN A 229 -5.01 1.87 6.86
C ASN A 229 -5.01 0.77 5.78
N SER A 230 -3.86 0.12 5.57
CA SER A 230 -3.69 -0.95 4.57
C SER A 230 -4.58 -2.17 4.79
N ILE A 231 -5.12 -2.34 6.01
CA ILE A 231 -6.05 -3.41 6.36
C ILE A 231 -7.47 -3.21 5.81
N ASN A 232 -7.86 -1.99 5.43
CA ASN A 232 -9.15 -1.74 4.79
C ASN A 232 -9.21 -2.44 3.43
N ILE A 233 -10.27 -3.23 3.19
CA ILE A 233 -10.44 -3.95 1.91
C ILE A 233 -10.54 -2.99 0.72
N GLY A 234 -11.04 -1.77 0.92
CA GLY A 234 -11.05 -0.70 -0.09
C GLY A 234 -9.67 -0.22 -0.50
N ARG A 235 -8.60 -0.61 0.23
CA ARG A 235 -7.22 -0.42 -0.18
C ARG A 235 -6.61 -1.62 -0.89
N LEU A 236 -7.12 -2.83 -0.63
CA LEU A 236 -6.63 -4.05 -1.28
C LEU A 236 -7.17 -4.17 -2.71
N VAL A 237 -8.48 -3.99 -2.87
CA VAL A 237 -9.16 -4.22 -4.17
C VAL A 237 -8.56 -3.38 -5.31
N PRO A 238 -8.30 -2.07 -5.17
CA PRO A 238 -7.68 -1.28 -6.24
C PRO A 238 -6.27 -1.74 -6.64
N GLN A 239 -5.56 -2.43 -5.74
CA GLN A 239 -4.21 -2.92 -6.03
C GLN A 239 -4.21 -4.16 -6.92
N ILE A 240 -5.31 -4.90 -7.00
CA ILE A 240 -5.44 -6.04 -7.92
C ILE A 240 -5.37 -5.55 -9.37
N VAL A 241 -5.90 -4.36 -9.63
CA VAL A 241 -6.04 -3.78 -10.96
C VAL A 241 -4.70 -3.69 -11.69
N TYR A 242 -3.66 -3.16 -11.05
CA TYR A 242 -2.38 -2.95 -11.74
C TYR A 242 -1.64 -4.25 -12.05
N TYR A 243 -1.93 -5.36 -11.38
CA TYR A 243 -1.38 -6.67 -11.76
C TYR A 243 -2.09 -7.26 -12.97
N VAL A 244 -3.43 -7.14 -13.03
CA VAL A 244 -4.19 -7.51 -14.22
C VAL A 244 -3.76 -6.66 -15.41
N TYR A 245 -3.65 -5.33 -15.21
CA TYR A 245 -3.21 -4.38 -16.23
C TYR A 245 -1.78 -4.67 -16.72
N SER A 246 -0.84 -4.95 -15.82
CA SER A 246 0.56 -5.24 -16.22
C SER A 246 0.68 -6.48 -17.09
N TYR A 247 -0.06 -7.55 -16.76
CA TYR A 247 -0.10 -8.75 -17.62
C TYR A 247 -0.71 -8.44 -18.98
N ALA A 248 -1.85 -7.77 -18.99
CA ALA A 248 -2.54 -7.39 -20.24
C ALA A 248 -1.66 -6.48 -21.11
N LYS A 249 -0.88 -5.57 -20.51
CA LYS A 249 0.07 -4.72 -21.22
C LYS A 249 1.23 -5.51 -21.83
N LEU A 250 1.82 -6.45 -21.10
CA LEU A 250 2.85 -7.35 -21.64
C LEU A 250 2.31 -8.18 -22.81
N LEU A 251 1.06 -8.63 -22.74
CA LEU A 251 0.39 -9.35 -23.82
C LEU A 251 0.16 -8.44 -25.03
N LYS A 252 -0.31 -7.21 -24.85
CA LYS A 252 -0.51 -6.23 -25.92
C LYS A 252 0.78 -5.88 -26.64
N GLU A 253 1.88 -5.76 -25.89
CA GLU A 253 3.20 -5.42 -26.41
C GLU A 253 3.96 -6.65 -26.98
N GLU A 254 3.30 -7.81 -27.07
CA GLU A 254 3.87 -9.07 -27.57
C GLU A 254 5.15 -9.52 -26.82
N LYS A 255 5.25 -9.18 -25.52
CA LYS A 255 6.34 -9.63 -24.66
C LYS A 255 6.10 -11.02 -24.11
N ILE A 256 4.86 -11.44 -24.06
CA ILE A 256 4.38 -12.77 -23.68
C ILE A 256 3.27 -13.20 -24.64
N ALA A 257 3.05 -14.51 -24.79
CA ALA A 257 1.85 -15.05 -25.41
C ALA A 257 0.74 -15.23 -24.38
N GLU A 258 -0.50 -15.35 -24.84
CA GLU A 258 -1.64 -15.60 -23.96
C GLU A 258 -1.50 -16.94 -23.22
N GLY A 259 -1.59 -16.90 -21.92
CA GLY A 259 -1.40 -18.06 -21.04
C GLY A 259 0.05 -18.27 -20.61
N ASP A 260 1.02 -17.57 -21.18
CA ASP A 260 2.38 -17.61 -20.66
C ASP A 260 2.42 -17.11 -19.21
N PRO A 261 3.09 -17.81 -18.30
CA PRO A 261 3.17 -17.36 -16.92
C PRO A 261 4.14 -16.19 -16.77
N ILE A 262 3.87 -15.34 -15.77
CA ILE A 262 4.82 -14.33 -15.29
C ILE A 262 5.16 -14.57 -13.82
N ASN A 263 6.32 -14.09 -13.39
CA ASN A 263 6.63 -13.95 -11.96
C ASN A 263 6.34 -12.51 -11.52
N VAL A 264 5.89 -12.34 -10.29
CA VAL A 264 5.67 -11.03 -9.68
C VAL A 264 6.56 -10.89 -8.46
N VAL A 265 7.38 -9.83 -8.42
CA VAL A 265 8.31 -9.55 -7.31
C VAL A 265 7.86 -8.30 -6.60
N VAL A 266 7.67 -8.39 -5.28
CA VAL A 266 7.08 -7.29 -4.52
C VAL A 266 7.94 -6.95 -3.30
N PRO A 267 8.42 -5.69 -3.19
CA PRO A 267 9.00 -5.21 -1.94
C PRO A 267 7.89 -5.15 -0.88
N THR A 268 8.02 -5.99 0.16
CA THR A 268 6.89 -6.32 1.01
C THR A 268 7.09 -5.87 2.46
N GLY A 269 6.16 -5.06 2.95
CA GLY A 269 5.97 -4.73 4.36
C GLY A 269 4.66 -5.34 4.88
N ASN A 270 3.57 -4.57 4.87
CA ASN A 270 2.26 -4.98 5.38
C ASN A 270 1.49 -5.99 4.52
N PHE A 271 2.12 -6.63 3.56
CA PHE A 271 1.61 -7.71 2.70
C PHE A 271 0.45 -7.34 1.75
N GLY A 272 -0.08 -6.13 1.79
CA GLY A 272 -1.23 -5.74 0.98
C GLY A 272 -0.96 -5.82 -0.52
N ASN A 273 0.20 -5.35 -0.97
CA ASN A 273 0.58 -5.31 -2.38
C ASN A 273 0.74 -6.74 -2.97
N ILE A 274 1.52 -7.60 -2.34
CA ILE A 274 1.71 -8.99 -2.82
C ILE A 274 0.43 -9.83 -2.68
N LEU A 275 -0.41 -9.56 -1.68
CA LEU A 275 -1.72 -10.18 -1.55
C LEU A 275 -2.65 -9.79 -2.72
N ALA A 276 -2.56 -8.57 -3.21
CA ALA A 276 -3.29 -8.14 -4.41
C ALA A 276 -2.84 -8.93 -5.66
N ALA A 277 -1.55 -9.24 -5.79
CA ALA A 277 -1.03 -10.13 -6.83
C ALA A 277 -1.55 -11.57 -6.66
N TYR A 278 -1.63 -12.06 -5.42
CA TYR A 278 -2.25 -13.35 -5.12
C TYR A 278 -3.73 -13.38 -5.53
N TYR A 279 -4.48 -12.30 -5.28
CA TYR A 279 -5.87 -12.20 -5.74
C TYR A 279 -5.94 -12.15 -7.26
N ALA A 280 -5.09 -11.38 -7.95
CA ALA A 280 -5.03 -11.35 -9.42
C ALA A 280 -4.77 -12.76 -10.00
N LYS A 281 -3.84 -13.53 -9.40
CA LYS A 281 -3.60 -14.94 -9.76
C LYS A 281 -4.88 -15.77 -9.64
N ASN A 282 -5.57 -15.67 -8.51
CA ASN A 282 -6.81 -16.43 -8.29
C ASN A 282 -7.98 -15.94 -9.16
N MET A 283 -7.94 -14.71 -9.66
CA MET A 283 -8.87 -14.19 -10.65
C MET A 283 -8.57 -14.68 -12.09
N GLY A 284 -7.48 -15.41 -12.29
CA GLY A 284 -7.14 -16.03 -13.57
C GLY A 284 -5.94 -15.43 -14.32
N VAL A 285 -5.21 -14.48 -13.70
CA VAL A 285 -3.94 -14.00 -14.28
C VAL A 285 -2.87 -15.11 -14.13
N PRO A 286 -2.18 -15.51 -15.22
CA PRO A 286 -1.15 -16.54 -15.15
C PRO A 286 0.10 -16.07 -14.41
N ILE A 287 0.08 -16.10 -13.08
CA ILE A 287 1.23 -15.78 -12.23
C ILE A 287 1.82 -17.10 -11.72
N ALA A 288 3.06 -17.40 -12.10
CA ALA A 288 3.77 -18.60 -11.66
C ALA A 288 4.25 -18.44 -10.22
N LYS A 289 5.04 -17.39 -9.95
CA LYS A 289 5.61 -17.14 -8.63
C LYS A 289 5.26 -15.73 -8.11
N LEU A 290 5.03 -15.69 -6.81
CA LEU A 290 4.88 -14.49 -6.00
C LEU A 290 6.13 -14.37 -5.13
N ILE A 291 7.05 -13.49 -5.52
CA ILE A 291 8.35 -13.34 -4.87
C ILE A 291 8.25 -12.22 -3.84
N CYS A 292 8.20 -12.61 -2.57
CA CYS A 292 8.12 -11.72 -1.42
C CYS A 292 9.53 -11.26 -1.04
N ALA A 293 9.84 -10.01 -1.33
CA ALA A 293 11.13 -9.41 -1.00
C ALA A 293 11.08 -8.66 0.33
N SER A 294 11.97 -9.02 1.25
CA SER A 294 12.15 -8.37 2.55
C SER A 294 13.45 -7.57 2.58
N ASN A 295 13.52 -6.53 3.39
CA ASN A 295 14.78 -5.91 3.78
C ASN A 295 15.37 -6.64 5.01
N SER A 296 16.26 -6.01 5.76
CA SER A 296 16.89 -6.61 6.96
C SER A 296 15.86 -6.99 8.03
N ASN A 297 14.67 -6.41 8.04
CA ASN A 297 13.52 -6.86 8.83
C ASN A 297 12.83 -8.04 8.13
N LYS A 298 13.48 -9.19 8.13
CA LYS A 298 13.15 -10.33 7.28
C LYS A 298 12.14 -11.32 7.88
N VAL A 299 11.18 -10.86 8.66
CA VAL A 299 10.17 -11.72 9.29
C VAL A 299 9.38 -12.55 8.26
N LEU A 300 9.04 -11.96 7.11
CA LEU A 300 8.33 -12.67 6.04
C LEU A 300 9.23 -13.70 5.33
N PHE A 301 10.50 -13.36 5.09
CA PHE A 301 11.45 -14.32 4.54
C PHE A 301 11.55 -15.57 5.45
N ASP A 302 11.75 -15.37 6.75
CA ASP A 302 11.87 -16.48 7.71
C ASP A 302 10.56 -17.28 7.76
N PHE A 303 9.39 -16.62 7.72
CA PHE A 303 8.09 -17.31 7.65
C PHE A 303 7.97 -18.21 6.41
N PHE A 304 8.30 -17.72 5.21
CA PHE A 304 8.24 -18.55 4.00
C PHE A 304 9.24 -19.69 4.00
N GLN A 305 10.36 -19.56 4.71
CA GLN A 305 11.36 -20.66 4.84
C GLN A 305 10.92 -21.72 5.86
N THR A 306 10.33 -21.29 6.98
CA THR A 306 10.12 -22.18 8.13
C THR A 306 8.67 -22.53 8.40
N GLY A 307 7.71 -21.70 7.97
CA GLY A 307 6.31 -21.75 8.37
C GLY A 307 6.04 -21.17 9.77
N GLU A 308 7.07 -20.73 10.50
CA GLU A 308 6.92 -20.01 11.76
C GLU A 308 6.97 -18.51 11.51
N TYR A 309 5.94 -17.78 11.97
CA TYR A 309 5.94 -16.33 12.03
C TYR A 309 6.34 -15.89 13.44
N ASP A 310 7.49 -15.23 13.57
CA ASP A 310 8.03 -14.79 14.86
C ASP A 310 8.38 -13.30 14.83
N ARG A 311 7.63 -12.48 15.60
CA ARG A 311 7.88 -11.04 15.78
C ARG A 311 8.86 -10.71 16.90
N ASN A 312 9.29 -11.70 17.70
CA ASN A 312 10.20 -11.51 18.84
C ASN A 312 11.64 -11.35 18.35
N ARG A 313 11.92 -10.23 17.74
CA ARG A 313 13.20 -9.85 17.15
C ARG A 313 13.44 -8.36 17.25
N ASP A 314 14.69 -7.93 17.07
CA ASP A 314 15.02 -6.52 17.05
C ASP A 314 14.43 -5.83 15.81
N PHE A 315 13.98 -4.59 15.99
CA PHE A 315 13.53 -3.73 14.90
C PHE A 315 14.73 -2.99 14.33
N ILE A 316 14.93 -3.06 13.03
CA ILE A 316 16.07 -2.46 12.32
C ILE A 316 15.56 -1.31 11.47
N LEU A 317 16.09 -0.09 11.68
CA LEU A 317 15.82 1.03 10.79
C LEU A 317 16.67 0.90 9.53
N THR A 318 16.02 0.94 8.37
CA THR A 318 16.67 0.78 7.07
C THR A 318 16.40 1.96 6.13
N SER A 319 17.06 1.96 4.96
CA SER A 319 16.78 2.92 3.89
C SER A 319 15.47 2.67 3.14
N SER A 320 14.79 1.54 3.42
CA SER A 320 13.47 1.19 2.86
C SER A 320 12.38 1.14 3.94
N PRO A 321 12.03 2.28 4.56
CA PRO A 321 11.27 2.33 5.82
C PRO A 321 9.83 1.78 5.71
N SER A 322 9.22 1.74 4.54
CA SER A 322 7.89 1.14 4.37
C SER A 322 7.89 -0.38 4.53
N MET A 323 9.07 -1.00 4.53
CA MET A 323 9.28 -2.44 4.75
C MET A 323 9.79 -2.74 6.17
N ASP A 324 10.05 -1.71 7.00
CA ASP A 324 10.48 -1.86 8.39
C ASP A 324 9.27 -2.26 9.24
N ILE A 325 9.04 -3.56 9.34
CA ILE A 325 7.90 -4.11 10.08
C ILE A 325 8.30 -5.35 10.88
N LEU A 326 7.64 -5.57 12.00
CA LEU A 326 7.66 -6.83 12.77
C LEU A 326 6.34 -7.59 12.64
N ILE A 327 5.25 -6.90 12.34
CA ILE A 327 3.93 -7.49 12.09
C ILE A 327 3.46 -7.07 10.70
N SER A 328 3.28 -8.06 9.84
CA SER A 328 2.78 -7.90 8.48
C SER A 328 1.27 -8.11 8.46
N SER A 329 0.51 -7.00 8.57
CA SER A 329 -0.91 -7.04 8.93
C SER A 329 -1.81 -7.79 7.93
N ASN A 330 -1.58 -7.66 6.62
CA ASN A 330 -2.42 -8.34 5.63
C ASN A 330 -2.02 -9.80 5.39
N LEU A 331 -0.94 -10.29 6.00
CA LEU A 331 -0.60 -11.71 5.97
C LEU A 331 -1.72 -12.55 6.58
N GLU A 332 -2.46 -12.01 7.57
CA GLU A 332 -3.63 -12.65 8.16
C GLU A 332 -4.63 -13.11 7.09
N ARG A 333 -4.87 -12.32 6.03
CA ARG A 333 -5.75 -12.74 4.93
C ARG A 333 -5.22 -13.96 4.16
N LEU A 334 -3.90 -14.03 3.94
CA LEU A 334 -3.30 -15.20 3.31
C LEU A 334 -3.41 -16.42 4.25
N ILE A 335 -3.12 -16.25 5.55
CA ILE A 335 -3.26 -17.32 6.56
C ILE A 335 -4.69 -17.87 6.57
N TYR A 336 -5.69 -17.00 6.56
CA TYR A 336 -7.10 -17.40 6.46
C TYR A 336 -7.36 -18.26 5.22
N HIS A 337 -6.93 -17.82 4.02
CA HIS A 337 -7.15 -18.56 2.78
C HIS A 337 -6.44 -19.92 2.75
N ILE A 338 -5.16 -19.98 3.14
CA ILE A 338 -4.42 -21.24 3.16
C ILE A 338 -4.90 -22.19 4.27
N ALA A 339 -5.55 -21.67 5.32
CA ALA A 339 -6.25 -22.47 6.33
C ALA A 339 -7.57 -23.09 5.80
N GLY A 340 -7.93 -22.83 4.53
CA GLY A 340 -9.17 -23.28 3.93
C GLY A 340 -10.38 -22.43 4.33
N ASP A 341 -10.16 -21.11 4.42
CA ASP A 341 -11.14 -20.10 4.85
C ASP A 341 -11.73 -20.40 6.25
N ASN A 342 -10.87 -20.90 7.13
CA ASN A 342 -11.23 -21.32 8.48
C ASN A 342 -10.94 -20.21 9.50
N ALA A 343 -12.00 -19.51 9.90
CA ALA A 343 -11.93 -18.39 10.83
C ALA A 343 -11.45 -18.76 12.23
N ASP A 344 -11.85 -19.93 12.74
CA ASP A 344 -11.44 -20.38 14.08
C ASP A 344 -9.92 -20.62 14.13
N ARG A 345 -9.37 -21.22 13.06
CA ARG A 345 -7.94 -21.48 12.95
C ARG A 345 -7.14 -20.16 12.82
N ASP A 346 -7.61 -19.22 12.01
CA ASP A 346 -7.00 -17.92 11.87
C ASP A 346 -7.01 -17.14 13.19
N ALA A 347 -8.17 -17.10 13.87
CA ALA A 347 -8.31 -16.47 15.18
C ALA A 347 -7.33 -17.04 16.21
N GLU A 348 -7.09 -18.35 16.22
CA GLU A 348 -6.14 -18.99 17.11
C GLU A 348 -4.68 -18.57 16.80
N TYR A 349 -4.29 -18.49 15.52
CA TYR A 349 -2.96 -17.98 15.13
C TYR A 349 -2.77 -16.52 15.53
N MET A 350 -3.77 -15.67 15.32
CA MET A 350 -3.69 -14.25 15.71
C MET A 350 -3.64 -14.07 17.22
N LYS A 351 -4.31 -14.94 17.98
CA LYS A 351 -4.20 -14.99 19.44
C LYS A 351 -2.78 -15.40 19.89
N GLN A 352 -2.20 -16.43 19.28
CA GLN A 352 -0.81 -16.86 19.56
C GLN A 352 0.17 -15.73 19.24
N LEU A 353 0.02 -15.05 18.09
CA LEU A 353 0.84 -13.88 17.74
C LEU A 353 0.74 -12.77 18.78
N THR A 354 -0.46 -12.54 19.31
CA THR A 354 -0.69 -11.50 20.32
C THR A 354 -0.07 -11.86 21.67
N GLN A 355 -0.25 -13.11 22.11
CA GLN A 355 0.15 -13.58 23.44
C GLN A 355 1.62 -14.00 23.51
N ASN A 356 2.10 -14.71 22.50
CA ASN A 356 3.42 -15.34 22.47
C ASN A 356 4.40 -14.64 21.50
N GLY A 357 3.90 -13.74 20.66
CA GLY A 357 4.69 -13.08 19.62
C GLY A 357 4.94 -13.94 18.40
N LYS A 358 4.44 -15.18 18.35
CA LYS A 358 4.67 -16.11 17.24
C LYS A 358 3.57 -17.15 17.07
N TYR A 359 3.50 -17.73 15.87
CA TYR A 359 2.70 -18.91 15.53
C TYR A 359 3.41 -19.72 14.45
N GLU A 360 3.04 -20.99 14.30
CA GLU A 360 3.51 -21.88 13.23
C GLU A 360 2.33 -22.50 12.49
N ILE A 361 2.37 -22.42 11.14
CA ILE A 361 1.34 -23.01 10.28
C ILE A 361 1.58 -24.51 10.10
N THR A 362 0.53 -25.25 9.74
CA THR A 362 0.61 -26.69 9.51
C THR A 362 1.32 -27.01 8.19
N ASP A 363 1.80 -28.26 8.04
CA ASP A 363 2.41 -28.73 6.78
C ASP A 363 1.43 -28.64 5.61
N GLU A 364 0.15 -28.95 5.80
CA GLU A 364 -0.90 -28.76 4.78
C GLU A 364 -1.01 -27.30 4.30
N MET A 365 -0.88 -26.35 5.22
CA MET A 365 -0.87 -24.92 4.86
C MET A 365 0.42 -24.53 4.13
N ARG A 366 1.56 -25.11 4.50
CA ARG A 366 2.83 -24.89 3.79
C ARG A 366 2.77 -25.34 2.34
N GLU A 367 2.12 -26.48 2.05
CA GLU A 367 1.93 -26.97 0.68
C GLU A 367 1.16 -25.97 -0.20
N LYS A 368 0.26 -25.17 0.39
CA LYS A 368 -0.48 -24.12 -0.32
C LYS A 368 0.35 -22.84 -0.59
N LEU A 369 1.54 -22.75 -0.02
CA LEU A 369 2.48 -21.63 -0.26
C LEU A 369 3.48 -21.92 -1.40
N VAL A 370 3.33 -23.01 -2.14
CA VAL A 370 4.27 -23.44 -3.20
C VAL A 370 4.54 -22.35 -4.26
N ASP A 371 3.59 -21.47 -4.49
CA ASP A 371 3.71 -20.36 -5.44
C ASP A 371 4.43 -19.14 -4.86
N PHE A 372 4.64 -19.11 -3.55
CA PHE A 372 5.39 -18.04 -2.90
C PHE A 372 6.87 -18.39 -2.80
N PHE A 373 7.70 -17.39 -2.99
CA PHE A 373 9.14 -17.46 -2.72
C PHE A 373 9.53 -16.29 -1.82
N GLY A 374 10.11 -16.57 -0.65
CA GLY A 374 10.66 -15.55 0.24
C GLY A 374 12.13 -15.29 -0.05
N GLY A 375 12.51 -14.01 -0.17
CA GLY A 375 13.89 -13.56 -0.27
C GLY A 375 14.13 -12.30 0.55
N PHE A 376 15.40 -11.96 0.81
CA PHE A 376 15.75 -10.70 1.46
C PHE A 376 17.02 -10.10 0.90
N ALA A 377 17.18 -8.79 1.06
CA ALA A 377 18.41 -8.05 0.75
C ALA A 377 18.85 -7.22 1.96
N THR A 378 20.17 -7.14 2.14
CA THR A 378 20.79 -6.25 3.12
C THR A 378 20.83 -4.80 2.61
N GLU A 379 21.18 -3.83 3.48
CA GLU A 379 21.41 -2.44 3.07
C GLU A 379 22.51 -2.32 2.01
N GLU A 380 23.59 -3.07 2.18
CA GLU A 380 24.72 -3.08 1.22
C GLU A 380 24.25 -3.57 -0.15
N GLU A 381 23.61 -4.74 -0.20
CA GLU A 381 23.05 -5.31 -1.44
C GLU A 381 22.02 -4.38 -2.10
N THR A 382 21.22 -3.67 -1.29
CA THR A 382 20.26 -2.68 -1.78
C THR A 382 20.95 -1.53 -2.51
N PHE A 383 21.98 -0.95 -1.89
CA PHE A 383 22.74 0.16 -2.49
C PHE A 383 23.56 -0.29 -3.71
N GLU A 384 24.20 -1.46 -3.64
CA GLU A 384 24.90 -2.03 -4.80
C GLU A 384 23.94 -2.27 -5.97
N THR A 385 22.71 -2.70 -5.71
CA THR A 385 21.70 -2.95 -6.76
C THR A 385 21.29 -1.66 -7.44
N ILE A 386 21.02 -0.57 -6.69
CA ILE A 386 20.72 0.75 -7.27
C ILE A 386 21.85 1.16 -8.23
N LYS A 387 23.09 1.11 -7.75
CA LYS A 387 24.25 1.50 -8.56
C LYS A 387 24.44 0.63 -9.78
N LYS A 388 24.42 -0.70 -9.61
CA LYS A 388 24.63 -1.68 -10.68
C LYS A 388 23.60 -1.53 -11.80
N VAL A 389 22.31 -1.45 -11.45
CA VAL A 389 21.25 -1.33 -12.45
C VAL A 389 21.33 0.03 -13.15
N PHE A 390 21.55 1.10 -12.42
CA PHE A 390 21.71 2.44 -13.02
C PHE A 390 22.91 2.49 -13.97
N ASP A 391 24.08 2.04 -13.54
CA ASP A 391 25.29 2.05 -14.37
C ASP A 391 25.14 1.20 -15.64
N LYS A 392 24.38 0.09 -15.56
CA LYS A 392 24.19 -0.83 -16.68
C LYS A 392 23.10 -0.39 -17.67
N THR A 393 22.02 0.20 -17.16
CA THR A 393 20.79 0.39 -17.97
C THR A 393 20.30 1.85 -18.00
N GLY A 394 20.80 2.71 -17.11
CA GLY A 394 20.27 4.06 -16.90
C GLY A 394 18.96 4.09 -16.08
N TYR A 395 18.41 2.93 -15.69
CA TYR A 395 17.19 2.89 -14.88
C TYR A 395 17.49 3.23 -13.43
N LEU A 396 16.88 4.31 -12.96
CA LEU A 396 17.00 4.79 -11.59
C LEU A 396 15.83 4.28 -10.75
N MET A 397 16.12 3.64 -9.62
CA MET A 397 15.10 3.10 -8.73
C MET A 397 15.26 3.59 -7.29
N ASP A 398 14.19 3.55 -6.52
CA ASP A 398 14.23 3.80 -5.08
C ASP A 398 14.73 2.59 -4.29
N THR A 399 14.96 2.79 -3.00
CA THR A 399 15.51 1.75 -2.12
C THR A 399 14.59 0.54 -1.93
N HIS A 400 13.27 0.72 -1.92
CA HIS A 400 12.31 -0.39 -1.82
C HIS A 400 12.33 -1.25 -3.09
N THR A 401 12.28 -0.62 -4.25
CA THR A 401 12.39 -1.30 -5.56
C THR A 401 13.73 -2.03 -5.66
N ALA A 402 14.80 -1.45 -5.14
CA ALA A 402 16.12 -2.06 -5.14
C ALA A 402 16.18 -3.33 -4.29
N VAL A 403 15.53 -3.38 -3.14
CA VAL A 403 15.38 -4.63 -2.36
C VAL A 403 14.72 -5.71 -3.21
N ALA A 404 13.62 -5.39 -3.91
CA ALA A 404 12.93 -6.36 -4.76
C ALA A 404 13.81 -6.80 -5.95
N SER A 405 14.54 -5.89 -6.57
CA SER A 405 15.45 -6.17 -7.67
C SER A 405 16.63 -7.06 -7.24
N ALA A 406 17.19 -6.82 -6.05
CA ALA A 406 18.23 -7.66 -5.47
C ALA A 406 17.73 -9.09 -5.21
N VAL A 407 16.54 -9.21 -4.63
CA VAL A 407 15.91 -10.53 -4.37
C VAL A 407 15.59 -11.23 -5.69
N TYR A 408 15.11 -10.54 -6.70
CA TYR A 408 14.91 -11.10 -8.03
C TYR A 408 16.20 -11.65 -8.63
N SER A 409 17.28 -10.90 -8.58
CA SER A 409 18.60 -11.37 -9.07
C SER A 409 19.03 -12.67 -8.37
N LYS A 410 18.93 -12.72 -7.04
CA LYS A 410 19.24 -13.93 -6.25
C LYS A 410 18.32 -15.11 -6.60
N TYR A 411 17.03 -14.84 -6.83
CA TYR A 411 16.07 -15.86 -7.25
C TYR A 411 16.47 -16.48 -8.59
N VAL A 412 16.76 -15.66 -9.60
CA VAL A 412 17.18 -16.12 -10.92
C VAL A 412 18.51 -16.88 -10.86
N GLU A 413 19.48 -16.37 -10.11
CA GLU A 413 20.78 -17.05 -9.91
C GLU A 413 20.62 -18.43 -9.26
N THR A 414 19.71 -18.55 -8.30
CA THR A 414 19.53 -19.81 -7.54
C THR A 414 18.69 -20.83 -8.31
N THR A 415 17.65 -20.37 -9.03
CA THR A 415 16.67 -21.27 -9.66
C THR A 415 16.91 -21.49 -11.15
N GLY A 416 17.62 -20.58 -11.82
CA GLY A 416 17.74 -20.56 -13.27
C GLY A 416 16.43 -20.22 -14.00
N ASP A 417 15.40 -19.75 -13.30
CA ASP A 417 14.10 -19.41 -13.86
C ASP A 417 14.21 -18.23 -14.82
N LYS A 418 13.67 -18.41 -16.03
CA LYS A 418 13.68 -17.42 -17.13
C LYS A 418 12.30 -16.85 -17.40
N THR A 419 11.32 -17.15 -16.58
CA THR A 419 9.96 -16.64 -16.70
C THR A 419 9.98 -15.12 -16.66
N VAL A 420 9.25 -14.49 -17.57
CA VAL A 420 9.11 -13.03 -17.59
C VAL A 420 8.67 -12.55 -16.21
N SER A 421 9.40 -11.59 -15.68
CA SER A 421 9.19 -11.14 -14.31
C SER A 421 8.83 -9.66 -14.26
N VAL A 422 7.84 -9.33 -13.42
CA VAL A 422 7.37 -7.98 -13.15
C VAL A 422 7.73 -7.63 -11.70
N ILE A 423 8.53 -6.59 -11.52
CA ILE A 423 8.95 -6.05 -10.22
C ILE A 423 8.07 -4.84 -9.91
N ALA A 424 7.37 -4.85 -8.79
CA ALA A 424 6.62 -3.68 -8.33
C ALA A 424 7.58 -2.56 -7.91
N SER A 425 7.65 -1.50 -8.71
CA SER A 425 8.43 -0.29 -8.42
C SER A 425 7.56 0.69 -7.64
N THR A 426 7.76 0.73 -6.32
CA THR A 426 6.77 1.21 -5.37
C THR A 426 6.92 2.67 -4.96
N ALA A 427 8.03 3.31 -5.28
CA ALA A 427 8.24 4.73 -5.01
C ALA A 427 9.19 5.37 -6.04
N SER A 428 9.04 6.67 -6.25
CA SER A 428 10.01 7.45 -7.01
C SER A 428 11.34 7.53 -6.28
N PRO A 429 12.49 7.47 -6.99
CA PRO A 429 13.80 7.68 -6.39
C PRO A 429 13.93 9.06 -5.70
N PHE A 430 13.20 10.05 -6.15
CA PHE A 430 13.18 11.38 -5.54
C PHE A 430 12.49 11.46 -4.18
N LYS A 431 11.78 10.42 -3.77
CA LYS A 431 11.21 10.33 -2.42
C LYS A 431 12.26 9.94 -1.38
N PHE A 432 13.28 9.23 -1.80
CA PHE A 432 14.41 8.75 -0.98
C PHE A 432 15.75 9.24 -1.51
N THR A 433 15.77 10.47 -1.99
CA THR A 433 16.89 11.10 -2.72
C THR A 433 18.24 10.90 -2.03
N ARG A 434 18.31 11.14 -0.72
CA ARG A 434 19.55 10.99 0.05
C ARG A 434 20.13 9.58 -0.01
N SER A 435 19.28 8.57 0.19
CA SER A 435 19.70 7.17 0.13
C SER A 435 20.11 6.75 -1.28
N VAL A 436 19.39 7.24 -2.30
CA VAL A 436 19.73 6.98 -3.70
C VAL A 436 21.06 7.63 -4.08
N MET A 437 21.29 8.89 -3.69
CA MET A 437 22.56 9.59 -3.92
C MET A 437 23.73 8.86 -3.24
N LYS A 438 23.55 8.41 -1.99
CA LYS A 438 24.54 7.59 -1.28
C LYS A 438 24.84 6.29 -2.04
N ALA A 439 23.82 5.60 -2.53
CA ALA A 439 23.98 4.38 -3.33
C ALA A 439 24.77 4.64 -4.62
N LEU A 440 24.58 5.80 -5.27
CA LEU A 440 25.35 6.23 -6.44
C LEU A 440 26.78 6.72 -6.11
N GLY A 441 27.19 6.66 -4.84
CA GLY A 441 28.51 7.09 -4.40
C GLY A 441 28.72 8.60 -4.40
N LYS A 442 27.62 9.38 -4.28
CA LYS A 442 27.68 10.84 -4.24
C LYS A 442 27.71 11.34 -2.80
N ASN A 443 28.42 12.47 -2.59
CA ASN A 443 28.47 13.09 -1.27
C ASN A 443 27.16 13.81 -0.95
N ASP A 444 26.57 13.47 0.19
CA ASP A 444 25.32 14.04 0.71
C ASP A 444 25.51 14.95 1.94
N GLU A 445 26.75 15.04 2.46
CA GLU A 445 27.06 15.82 3.66
C GLU A 445 26.83 17.33 3.43
N GLY A 446 26.14 17.95 4.40
CA GLY A 446 25.87 19.40 4.39
C GLY A 446 24.85 19.88 3.35
N LYS A 447 24.25 18.98 2.58
CA LYS A 447 23.22 19.31 1.57
C LYS A 447 21.83 19.07 2.13
N ASP A 448 20.89 19.96 1.83
CA ASP A 448 19.48 19.70 2.05
C ASP A 448 18.91 18.76 0.97
N ASP A 449 17.74 18.18 1.26
CA ASP A 449 17.15 17.16 0.38
C ASP A 449 16.72 17.72 -0.99
N PHE A 450 16.42 19.02 -1.10
CA PHE A 450 16.08 19.65 -2.38
C PHE A 450 17.32 19.87 -3.24
N ALA A 451 18.45 20.26 -2.63
CA ALA A 451 19.73 20.34 -3.33
C ALA A 451 20.18 18.96 -3.82
N LEU A 452 19.96 17.93 -3.02
CA LEU A 452 20.21 16.54 -3.43
C LEU A 452 19.29 16.11 -4.58
N ALA A 453 18.04 16.55 -4.61
CA ALA A 453 17.13 16.27 -5.72
C ALA A 453 17.60 16.92 -7.03
N ASP A 454 18.07 18.17 -6.97
CA ASP A 454 18.66 18.85 -8.14
C ASP A 454 19.89 18.09 -8.67
N GLU A 455 20.75 17.64 -7.77
CA GLU A 455 21.96 16.88 -8.12
C GLU A 455 21.60 15.49 -8.67
N LEU A 456 20.61 14.80 -8.08
CA LEU A 456 20.13 13.50 -8.56
C LEU A 456 19.58 13.63 -9.99
N SER A 457 18.78 14.67 -10.25
CA SER A 457 18.28 14.96 -11.59
C SER A 457 19.41 15.22 -12.59
N ALA A 458 20.41 16.02 -12.21
CA ALA A 458 21.56 16.30 -13.04
C ALA A 458 22.41 15.06 -13.37
N VAL A 459 22.56 14.15 -12.40
CA VAL A 459 23.35 12.91 -12.55
C VAL A 459 22.60 11.86 -13.36
N SER A 460 21.30 11.73 -13.13
CA SER A 460 20.47 10.65 -13.72
C SER A 460 19.81 11.04 -15.04
N GLY A 461 19.64 12.33 -15.31
CA GLY A 461 18.81 12.81 -16.41
C GLY A 461 17.31 12.66 -16.19
N VAL A 462 16.88 12.19 -15.02
CA VAL A 462 15.46 12.05 -14.67
C VAL A 462 14.94 13.37 -14.13
N GLU A 463 13.78 13.81 -14.62
CA GLU A 463 13.16 15.06 -14.17
C GLU A 463 12.66 14.94 -12.73
N ILE A 464 12.76 16.05 -11.98
CA ILE A 464 12.24 16.11 -10.61
C ILE A 464 10.71 16.13 -10.69
N PRO A 465 10.02 15.18 -10.06
CA PRO A 465 8.56 15.17 -10.04
C PRO A 465 7.95 16.45 -9.46
N GLU A 466 6.82 16.90 -10.00
CA GLU A 466 6.12 18.08 -9.51
C GLU A 466 5.79 17.96 -8.01
N ALA A 467 5.50 16.77 -7.53
CA ALA A 467 5.28 16.46 -6.11
C ALA A 467 6.45 16.81 -5.19
N VAL A 468 7.66 16.99 -5.74
CA VAL A 468 8.87 17.44 -5.02
C VAL A 468 9.19 18.90 -5.35
N SER A 469 9.15 19.29 -6.61
CA SER A 469 9.51 20.66 -7.02
C SER A 469 8.50 21.70 -6.51
N SER A 470 7.20 21.39 -6.51
CA SER A 470 6.13 22.33 -6.10
C SER A 470 6.13 22.63 -4.60
N ILE A 471 6.58 21.69 -3.76
CA ILE A 471 6.57 21.89 -2.29
C ILE A 471 7.76 22.72 -1.80
N ARG A 472 8.77 22.94 -2.62
CA ARG A 472 10.01 23.65 -2.26
C ARG A 472 9.73 25.07 -1.74
N THR A 473 8.79 25.77 -2.39
CA THR A 473 8.39 27.13 -2.05
C THR A 473 6.93 27.23 -1.60
N ALA A 474 6.27 26.09 -1.36
CA ALA A 474 4.89 26.07 -0.97
C ALA A 474 4.68 26.64 0.44
N GLU A 475 3.55 27.32 0.64
CA GLU A 475 3.16 27.86 1.94
C GLU A 475 2.97 26.74 2.97
N ILE A 476 3.58 26.90 4.15
CA ILE A 476 3.33 26.02 5.29
C ILE A 476 1.96 26.35 5.87
N ARG A 477 1.00 25.48 5.65
CA ARG A 477 -0.41 25.62 6.07
C ARG A 477 -0.68 25.03 7.45
N HIS A 478 0.00 23.94 7.79
CA HIS A 478 -0.18 23.21 9.04
C HIS A 478 1.02 23.42 9.96
N LYS A 479 0.85 24.28 10.97
CA LYS A 479 1.92 24.70 11.90
C LYS A 479 1.76 24.15 13.30
N LYS A 480 0.67 23.39 13.55
CA LYS A 480 0.31 22.94 14.89
C LYS A 480 1.23 21.80 15.31
N VAL A 481 1.85 21.98 16.48
CA VAL A 481 2.60 20.93 17.19
C VAL A 481 2.04 20.86 18.60
N VAL A 482 1.81 19.65 19.12
CA VAL A 482 1.25 19.42 20.43
C VAL A 482 2.04 18.37 21.20
N ASP A 483 1.97 18.42 22.54
CA ASP A 483 2.40 17.30 23.36
C ASP A 483 1.50 16.08 23.09
N LYS A 484 2.07 14.87 23.13
CA LYS A 484 1.32 13.62 22.89
C LYS A 484 0.09 13.45 23.77
N SER A 485 0.04 14.04 24.96
CA SER A 485 -1.12 14.01 25.86
C SER A 485 -2.29 14.87 25.36
N ARG A 486 -2.05 15.80 24.43
CA ARG A 486 -3.03 16.73 23.89
C ARG A 486 -3.57 16.39 22.51
N MET A 487 -3.30 15.19 22.01
CA MET A 487 -3.76 14.76 20.69
C MET A 487 -5.29 14.79 20.57
N LEU A 488 -6.02 14.36 21.61
CA LEU A 488 -7.50 14.41 21.62
C LEU A 488 -8.02 15.85 21.53
N ASP A 489 -7.46 16.78 22.31
CA ASP A 489 -7.85 18.18 22.26
C ASP A 489 -7.71 18.74 20.84
N ALA A 490 -6.62 18.39 20.18
CA ALA A 490 -6.34 18.86 18.81
C ALA A 490 -7.32 18.29 17.78
N VAL A 491 -7.78 17.03 17.94
CA VAL A 491 -8.85 16.43 17.13
C VAL A 491 -10.15 17.18 17.34
N MET A 492 -10.56 17.39 18.59
CA MET A 492 -11.83 18.05 18.92
C MET A 492 -11.87 19.50 18.44
N GLU A 493 -10.74 20.21 18.49
CA GLU A 493 -10.62 21.58 17.99
C GLU A 493 -10.82 21.66 16.46
N PHE A 494 -10.33 20.69 15.70
CA PHE A 494 -10.50 20.63 14.24
C PHE A 494 -11.93 20.23 13.85
N LEU A 495 -12.62 19.46 14.68
CA LEU A 495 -13.99 19.01 14.42
C LEU A 495 -15.07 19.96 14.98
N ALA A 496 -14.68 20.99 15.73
CA ALA A 496 -15.61 21.99 16.25
C ALA A 496 -16.06 22.94 15.15
#